data_0642c00ac4b3ae15cd9566db032523c1
#
_entry.id   0642c00ac4b3ae15cd9566db032523c1
#
_cell.length_a   1.000
_cell.length_b   1.000
_cell.length_c   1.000
_cell.angle_alpha   90.00
_cell.angle_beta   90.00
_cell.angle_gamma   90.00
#
_symmetry.space_group_name_H-M   'P 1'
#
loop_
_entity.id
_entity.type
_entity.pdbx_description
1 polymer ?
#
loop_
_entity_poly.entity_id
_entity_poly.type
_entity_poly.pdbx_seq_one_letter_code
_entity_poly.pdbx_strand_id
1 'polypeptide(L)'
;MFLNLPSIFPVFPQEHWPSMDLCAERLAACWPGGCRVARPGFRRVVSTRSRGMPWNVDRAWNRYVRYPSLARREASRAGFFHVVDHSYAHLVQALPEGRAGVYVHDLIPFEPFLNLGQPRPWWHGLIQRPVWHGLKRAAVVFCSTSAMRDRLVGLGVWPASRVVLAPLGVCQEFKAVGEREPGNYLLHVGSCVARKRMVDLLEILALVRERVPDIRLIQAGGTFTPEQQRLVARLNLQHAVEQRRNLTRDDLARLYRGARAVLLPSDSEGFGLPVIEALACGAAVVASDLPTLREAGGGAARHVGVGDHAGWADEVMSVLDHYDPQCGLDHAGQYTWSRHAEIIADAYSELHTTR
;
A
#
# COMPACT_ATOMS: atom_id res chain seq x y z
N MET A 1 32.77 6.63 16.57
CA MET A 1 31.70 7.65 16.57
C MET A 1 30.39 6.85 16.49
N PHE A 2 29.67 6.67 17.60
CA PHE A 2 28.38 5.96 17.60
C PHE A 2 27.39 6.88 16.88
N LEU A 3 27.16 6.63 15.60
CA LEU A 3 26.02 7.19 14.87
C LEU A 3 24.76 6.77 15.63
N ASN A 4 24.07 7.73 16.21
CA ASN A 4 22.79 7.45 16.86
C ASN A 4 21.88 6.77 15.84
N LEU A 5 21.47 5.51 16.12
CA LEU A 5 20.59 4.74 15.25
C LEU A 5 19.34 5.57 14.89
N PRO A 6 18.87 5.52 13.65
CA PRO A 6 17.65 6.22 13.27
C PRO A 6 16.44 5.66 14.03
N SER A 7 15.44 6.49 14.27
CA SER A 7 14.18 6.07 14.87
C SER A 7 13.07 6.03 13.82
N ILE A 8 12.44 4.87 13.68
CA ILE A 8 11.29 4.62 12.81
C ILE A 8 10.00 4.79 13.63
N PHE A 9 9.06 5.56 13.13
CA PHE A 9 7.74 5.82 13.73
C PHE A 9 6.64 5.12 12.91
N PRO A 10 6.25 3.88 13.28
CA PRO A 10 5.18 3.15 12.61
C PRO A 10 3.80 3.67 13.01
N VAL A 11 2.78 3.29 12.26
CA VAL A 11 1.38 3.51 12.62
C VAL A 11 0.99 2.66 13.85
N PHE A 12 -0.14 2.98 14.49
CA PHE A 12 -0.69 2.09 15.51
C PHE A 12 -1.35 0.85 14.85
N PRO A 13 -1.13 -0.37 15.37
CA PRO A 13 -1.78 -1.58 14.85
C PRO A 13 -3.32 -1.50 14.89
N GLN A 14 -3.86 -0.69 15.79
CA GLN A 14 -5.29 -0.43 15.94
C GLN A 14 -5.91 0.38 14.77
N GLU A 15 -5.08 0.87 13.86
CA GLU A 15 -5.56 1.46 12.59
C GLU A 15 -6.04 0.38 11.61
N HIS A 16 -5.57 -0.88 11.80
CA HIS A 16 -5.85 -2.00 10.91
C HIS A 16 -5.43 -1.74 9.45
N TRP A 17 -4.21 -1.21 9.27
CA TRP A 17 -3.57 -1.00 7.96
C TRP A 17 -2.43 -1.98 7.74
N PRO A 18 -2.72 -3.23 7.30
CA PRO A 18 -1.71 -4.30 7.21
C PRO A 18 -0.50 -3.94 6.34
N SER A 19 -0.71 -3.17 5.26
CA SER A 19 0.38 -2.71 4.39
C SER A 19 1.33 -1.74 5.10
N MET A 20 0.82 -0.90 6.00
CA MET A 20 1.66 0.03 6.77
C MET A 20 2.44 -0.69 7.87
N ASP A 21 1.83 -1.67 8.51
CA ASP A 21 2.53 -2.55 9.47
C ASP A 21 3.64 -3.33 8.76
N LEU A 22 3.38 -3.85 7.56
CA LEU A 22 4.37 -4.50 6.70
C LEU A 22 5.53 -3.56 6.36
N CYS A 23 5.25 -2.34 5.88
CA CYS A 23 6.29 -1.37 5.54
C CYS A 23 7.20 -1.08 6.75
N ALA A 24 6.62 -0.86 7.92
CA ALA A 24 7.38 -0.60 9.14
C ALA A 24 8.25 -1.80 9.56
N GLU A 25 7.68 -3.01 9.53
CA GLU A 25 8.37 -4.26 9.87
C GLU A 25 9.56 -4.50 8.94
N ARG A 26 9.34 -4.44 7.63
CA ARG A 26 10.37 -4.74 6.63
C ARG A 26 11.44 -3.66 6.56
N LEU A 27 11.06 -2.40 6.63
CA LEU A 27 12.04 -1.31 6.72
C LEU A 27 12.95 -1.48 7.93
N ALA A 28 12.38 -1.79 9.10
CA ALA A 28 13.15 -1.99 10.32
C ALA A 28 14.08 -3.22 10.23
N ALA A 29 13.62 -4.31 9.63
CA ALA A 29 14.40 -5.53 9.46
C ALA A 29 15.56 -5.37 8.46
N CYS A 30 15.39 -4.53 7.44
CA CYS A 30 16.37 -4.34 6.36
C CYS A 30 17.23 -3.07 6.54
N TRP A 31 17.02 -2.27 7.59
CA TRP A 31 17.77 -1.03 7.76
C TRP A 31 19.27 -1.28 7.93
N PRO A 32 20.13 -0.69 7.07
CA PRO A 32 21.58 -0.85 7.18
C PRO A 32 22.11 -0.40 8.56
N GLY A 33 22.80 -1.30 9.25
CA GLY A 33 23.35 -1.03 10.59
C GLY A 33 22.32 -0.99 11.73
N GLY A 34 21.04 -1.31 11.45
CA GLY A 34 19.98 -1.36 12.41
C GLY A 34 19.28 -0.02 12.67
N CYS A 35 18.13 -0.08 13.31
CA CYS A 35 17.32 1.08 13.66
C CYS A 35 16.56 0.87 14.97
N ARG A 36 15.96 1.93 15.48
CA ARG A 36 15.04 1.88 16.64
C ARG A 36 13.61 2.02 16.13
N VAL A 37 12.71 1.18 16.61
CA VAL A 37 11.28 1.31 16.33
C VAL A 37 10.61 1.97 17.52
N ALA A 38 10.13 3.19 17.34
CA ALA A 38 9.56 4.03 18.38
C ALA A 38 8.04 4.17 18.19
N ARG A 39 7.29 3.41 18.98
CA ARG A 39 5.82 3.47 19.02
C ARG A 39 5.33 3.33 20.47
N PRO A 40 4.48 4.24 20.95
CA PRO A 40 3.92 4.06 22.29
C PRO A 40 2.88 2.94 22.28
N GLY A 41 2.76 2.21 23.38
CA GLY A 41 1.66 1.27 23.55
C GLY A 41 0.31 2.01 23.46
N PHE A 42 -0.69 1.43 22.81
CA PHE A 42 -2.02 2.03 22.72
C PHE A 42 -2.71 2.01 24.07
N ARG A 43 -3.20 3.15 24.56
CA ARG A 43 -3.96 3.27 25.80
C ARG A 43 -5.43 3.49 25.51
N ARG A 44 -6.29 2.70 26.17
CA ARG A 44 -7.73 2.98 26.26
C ARG A 44 -7.99 3.80 27.52
N VAL A 45 -8.61 4.94 27.35
CA VAL A 45 -8.94 5.88 28.46
C VAL A 45 -10.44 5.93 28.66
N VAL A 46 -11.19 5.90 27.58
CA VAL A 46 -12.65 6.09 27.57
C VAL A 46 -13.37 4.86 27.02
N SER A 47 -12.78 4.17 26.04
CA SER A 47 -13.46 3.09 25.33
C SER A 47 -13.31 1.73 26.01
N THR A 48 -14.42 1.00 26.09
CA THR A 48 -14.43 -0.43 26.46
C THR A 48 -14.43 -1.34 25.24
N ARG A 49 -14.84 -0.83 24.08
CA ARG A 49 -14.95 -1.56 22.81
C ARG A 49 -14.15 -0.85 21.71
N SER A 50 -13.65 -1.60 20.72
CA SER A 50 -12.88 -1.05 19.59
C SER A 50 -13.78 -0.47 18.48
N ARG A 51 -14.81 0.31 18.86
CA ARG A 51 -15.75 0.96 17.95
C ARG A 51 -16.49 2.12 18.61
N GLY A 52 -17.07 2.99 17.77
CA GLY A 52 -17.89 4.12 18.21
C GLY A 52 -17.08 5.35 18.64
N MET A 53 -17.78 6.38 19.12
CA MET A 53 -17.17 7.67 19.49
C MET A 53 -16.08 7.54 20.58
N PRO A 54 -16.29 6.78 21.69
CA PRO A 54 -15.25 6.63 22.71
C PRO A 54 -13.95 6.03 22.14
N TRP A 55 -14.06 5.09 21.21
CA TRP A 55 -12.90 4.52 20.52
C TRP A 55 -12.16 5.57 19.67
N ASN A 56 -12.90 6.42 18.97
CA ASN A 56 -12.31 7.51 18.19
C ASN A 56 -11.61 8.55 19.08
N VAL A 57 -12.11 8.80 20.28
CA VAL A 57 -11.45 9.67 21.28
C VAL A 57 -10.12 9.04 21.71
N ASP A 58 -10.09 7.76 22.05
CA ASP A 58 -8.86 7.07 22.42
C ASP A 58 -7.84 7.05 21.26
N ARG A 59 -8.28 6.83 20.03
CA ARG A 59 -7.40 6.91 18.84
C ARG A 59 -6.80 8.30 18.70
N ALA A 60 -7.63 9.35 18.80
CA ALA A 60 -7.17 10.73 18.70
C ALA A 60 -6.18 11.08 19.83
N TRP A 61 -6.47 10.69 21.07
CA TRP A 61 -5.57 10.88 22.20
C TRP A 61 -4.20 10.20 21.99
N ASN A 62 -4.20 8.93 21.62
CA ASN A 62 -2.97 8.18 21.36
C ASN A 62 -2.17 8.83 20.21
N ARG A 63 -2.84 9.21 19.12
CA ARG A 63 -2.23 9.74 17.92
C ARG A 63 -1.70 11.16 18.08
N TYR A 64 -2.50 12.06 18.68
CA TYR A 64 -2.18 13.49 18.70
C TYR A 64 -1.56 13.99 20.03
N VAL A 65 -1.62 13.19 21.10
CA VAL A 65 -1.04 13.56 22.40
C VAL A 65 0.11 12.63 22.80
N ARG A 66 -0.14 11.34 22.89
CA ARG A 66 0.87 10.39 23.38
C ARG A 66 2.02 10.17 22.42
N TYR A 67 1.72 10.03 21.13
CA TYR A 67 2.74 9.79 20.14
C TYR A 67 3.69 11.00 19.97
N PRO A 68 3.23 12.24 19.82
CA PRO A 68 4.12 13.40 19.84
C PRO A 68 4.95 13.52 21.12
N SER A 69 4.40 13.13 22.28
CA SER A 69 5.19 13.10 23.53
C SER A 69 6.31 12.07 23.51
N LEU A 70 6.09 10.90 22.89
CA LEU A 70 7.16 9.92 22.65
C LEU A 70 8.18 10.49 21.65
N ALA A 71 7.73 11.09 20.55
CA ALA A 71 8.60 11.67 19.53
C ALA A 71 9.56 12.71 20.13
N ARG A 72 9.07 13.60 21.03
CA ARG A 72 9.94 14.54 21.76
C ARG A 72 10.99 13.85 22.63
N ARG A 73 10.66 12.73 23.27
CA ARG A 73 11.63 11.95 24.07
C ARG A 73 12.66 11.26 23.19
N GLU A 74 12.29 10.81 22.01
CA GLU A 74 13.21 10.20 21.04
C GLU A 74 14.10 11.24 20.35
N ALA A 75 13.70 12.52 20.34
CA ALA A 75 14.42 13.61 19.68
C ALA A 75 15.90 13.76 20.11
N SER A 76 16.21 13.40 21.37
CA SER A 76 17.59 13.43 21.90
C SER A 76 18.35 12.10 21.69
N ARG A 77 17.70 11.05 21.19
CA ARG A 77 18.26 9.69 21.16
C ARG A 77 18.64 9.18 19.77
N ALA A 78 18.21 9.88 18.73
CA ALA A 78 18.43 9.48 17.34
C ALA A 78 18.94 10.64 16.49
N GLY A 79 19.70 10.31 15.44
CA GLY A 79 20.18 11.29 14.46
C GLY A 79 19.10 11.68 13.46
N PHE A 80 18.29 10.69 13.02
CA PHE A 80 17.23 10.84 12.05
C PHE A 80 15.95 10.14 12.49
N PHE A 81 14.83 10.58 11.91
CA PHE A 81 13.49 10.13 12.26
C PHE A 81 12.71 9.83 10.99
N HIS A 82 12.23 8.60 10.86
CA HIS A 82 11.46 8.17 9.70
C HIS A 82 10.01 7.90 10.09
N VAL A 83 9.08 8.67 9.55
CA VAL A 83 7.65 8.47 9.71
C VAL A 83 7.16 7.61 8.54
N VAL A 84 6.75 6.37 8.84
CA VAL A 84 6.43 5.34 7.84
C VAL A 84 5.20 5.67 6.99
N ASP A 85 4.29 6.49 7.51
CA ASP A 85 3.06 6.84 6.82
C ASP A 85 2.74 8.33 6.97
N HIS A 86 2.42 8.98 5.86
CA HIS A 86 2.12 10.41 5.78
C HIS A 86 0.98 10.85 6.69
N SER A 87 0.04 9.96 7.03
CA SER A 87 -1.05 10.30 7.95
C SER A 87 -0.55 10.59 9.37
N TYR A 88 0.66 10.17 9.71
CA TYR A 88 1.35 10.47 10.96
C TYR A 88 2.38 11.61 10.85
N ALA A 89 2.42 12.33 9.73
CA ALA A 89 3.39 13.41 9.50
C ALA A 89 3.33 14.54 10.55
N HIS A 90 2.22 14.69 11.31
CA HIS A 90 2.14 15.63 12.43
C HIS A 90 3.23 15.40 13.48
N LEU A 91 3.82 14.18 13.57
CA LEU A 91 4.93 13.88 14.47
C LEU A 91 6.18 14.70 14.15
N VAL A 92 6.37 15.09 12.89
CA VAL A 92 7.53 15.93 12.46
C VAL A 92 7.61 17.24 13.26
N GLN A 93 6.46 17.78 13.68
CA GLN A 93 6.40 19.01 14.49
C GLN A 93 6.96 18.83 15.92
N ALA A 94 7.09 17.59 16.38
CA ALA A 94 7.64 17.24 17.68
C ALA A 94 9.13 16.84 17.61
N LEU A 95 9.73 16.85 16.43
CA LEU A 95 11.08 16.40 16.13
C LEU A 95 11.99 17.58 15.76
N PRO A 96 13.31 17.45 15.89
CA PRO A 96 14.26 18.48 15.47
C PRO A 96 14.13 18.79 13.99
N GLU A 97 14.20 20.07 13.65
CA GLU A 97 14.09 20.53 12.28
C GLU A 97 15.18 19.95 11.38
N GLY A 98 14.80 19.60 10.15
CA GLY A 98 15.72 19.08 9.15
C GLY A 98 16.19 17.63 9.39
N ARG A 99 15.63 16.89 10.38
CA ARG A 99 16.04 15.52 10.70
C ARG A 99 14.95 14.47 10.48
N ALA A 100 13.74 14.88 10.09
CA ALA A 100 12.62 13.95 9.92
C ALA A 100 12.23 13.80 8.46
N GLY A 101 12.11 12.56 8.01
CA GLY A 101 11.54 12.22 6.72
C GLY A 101 10.17 11.55 6.87
N VAL A 102 9.36 11.65 5.85
CA VAL A 102 8.00 11.09 5.82
C VAL A 102 7.81 10.29 4.54
N TYR A 103 7.27 9.07 4.67
CA TYR A 103 6.88 8.28 3.52
C TYR A 103 5.42 8.59 3.12
N VAL A 104 5.22 8.96 1.85
CA VAL A 104 3.91 9.31 1.27
C VAL A 104 3.44 8.18 0.38
N HIS A 105 2.42 7.45 0.84
CA HIS A 105 1.81 6.36 0.09
C HIS A 105 0.75 6.86 -0.91
N ASP A 106 0.00 7.90 -0.54
CA ASP A 106 -0.97 8.58 -1.40
C ASP A 106 -1.19 10.03 -0.94
N LEU A 107 -1.97 10.81 -1.70
CA LEU A 107 -2.33 12.19 -1.37
C LEU A 107 -3.82 12.35 -1.07
N ILE A 108 -4.58 11.27 -1.00
CA ILE A 108 -6.04 11.30 -0.81
C ILE A 108 -6.48 12.12 0.43
N PRO A 109 -5.81 12.02 1.60
CA PRO A 109 -6.16 12.84 2.76
C PRO A 109 -5.96 14.35 2.56
N PHE A 110 -5.09 14.73 1.62
CA PHE A 110 -4.69 16.12 1.37
C PHE A 110 -5.39 16.75 0.17
N GLU A 111 -6.15 16.00 -0.62
CA GLU A 111 -6.87 16.51 -1.78
C GLU A 111 -7.68 17.79 -1.51
N PRO A 112 -8.37 17.95 -0.34
CA PRO A 112 -9.06 19.21 -0.03
C PRO A 112 -8.14 20.43 0.11
N PHE A 113 -6.87 20.24 0.50
CA PHE A 113 -5.89 21.33 0.58
C PHE A 113 -5.24 21.64 -0.77
N LEU A 114 -5.37 20.73 -1.71
CA LEU A 114 -4.80 20.81 -3.05
C LEU A 114 -5.84 21.24 -4.09
N ASN A 115 -7.07 21.56 -3.67
CA ASN A 115 -8.24 21.81 -4.51
C ASN A 115 -8.51 20.67 -5.51
N LEU A 116 -8.27 19.42 -5.05
CA LEU A 116 -8.47 18.19 -5.78
C LEU A 116 -9.52 17.32 -5.09
N GLY A 117 -10.10 16.39 -5.85
CA GLY A 117 -11.04 15.39 -5.32
C GLY A 117 -12.44 15.93 -4.99
N GLN A 118 -13.23 15.11 -4.30
CA GLN A 118 -14.61 15.42 -3.92
C GLN A 118 -14.66 16.32 -2.67
N PRO A 119 -15.67 17.22 -2.56
CA PRO A 119 -15.86 18.01 -1.37
C PRO A 119 -15.92 17.15 -0.10
N ARG A 120 -15.15 17.51 0.91
CA ARG A 120 -15.12 16.83 2.21
C ARG A 120 -15.79 17.70 3.28
N PRO A 121 -16.34 17.12 4.34
CA PRO A 121 -16.86 17.89 5.47
C PRO A 121 -15.80 18.84 6.05
N TRP A 122 -16.17 20.05 6.46
CA TRP A 122 -15.25 21.09 6.94
C TRP A 122 -14.33 20.63 8.10
N TRP A 123 -14.83 19.77 8.98
CA TRP A 123 -14.04 19.21 10.09
C TRP A 123 -12.88 18.31 9.63
N HIS A 124 -12.99 17.71 8.44
CA HIS A 124 -11.88 16.93 7.85
C HIS A 124 -10.62 17.79 7.68
N GLY A 125 -10.80 19.04 7.20
CA GLY A 125 -9.70 20.00 7.09
C GLY A 125 -9.03 20.29 8.43
N LEU A 126 -9.81 20.43 9.51
CA LEU A 126 -9.26 20.69 10.84
C LEU A 126 -8.39 19.53 11.36
N ILE A 127 -8.80 18.28 11.14
CA ILE A 127 -8.05 17.09 11.54
C ILE A 127 -6.79 16.92 10.70
N GLN A 128 -6.84 17.24 9.41
CA GLN A 128 -5.71 17.04 8.50
C GLN A 128 -4.69 18.19 8.49
N ARG A 129 -5.07 19.39 8.96
CA ARG A 129 -4.14 20.54 9.04
C ARG A 129 -2.83 20.25 9.78
N PRO A 130 -2.82 19.64 10.99
CA PRO A 130 -1.58 19.31 11.68
C PRO A 130 -0.72 18.32 10.90
N VAL A 131 -1.36 17.36 10.21
CA VAL A 131 -0.70 16.35 9.39
C VAL A 131 -0.04 17.00 8.18
N TRP A 132 -0.79 17.84 7.45
CA TRP A 132 -0.28 18.60 6.31
C TRP A 132 0.85 19.56 6.71
N HIS A 133 0.71 20.26 7.85
CA HIS A 133 1.78 21.11 8.38
C HIS A 133 3.05 20.32 8.72
N GLY A 134 2.90 19.16 9.33
CA GLY A 134 4.02 18.27 9.63
C GLY A 134 4.70 17.77 8.36
N LEU A 135 3.91 17.36 7.36
CA LEU A 135 4.41 16.89 6.09
C LEU A 135 5.25 17.98 5.37
N LYS A 136 4.76 19.22 5.34
CA LYS A 136 5.51 20.36 4.75
C LYS A 136 6.85 20.64 5.44
N ARG A 137 7.00 20.29 6.70
CA ARG A 137 8.23 20.46 7.49
C ARG A 137 9.20 19.30 7.36
N ALA A 138 8.81 18.23 6.66
CA ALA A 138 9.69 17.09 6.45
C ALA A 138 10.98 17.53 5.72
N ALA A 139 12.13 17.08 6.21
CA ALA A 139 13.43 17.33 5.59
C ALA A 139 13.56 16.62 4.24
N VAL A 140 12.93 15.43 4.14
CA VAL A 140 12.86 14.61 2.93
C VAL A 140 11.50 13.90 2.91
N VAL A 141 10.97 13.75 1.71
CA VAL A 141 9.72 13.03 1.46
C VAL A 141 10.02 11.85 0.57
N PHE A 142 9.58 10.67 0.98
CA PHE A 142 9.74 9.44 0.21
C PHE A 142 8.43 9.05 -0.45
N CYS A 143 8.49 8.42 -1.61
CA CYS A 143 7.34 7.89 -2.32
C CYS A 143 7.71 6.61 -3.07
N SER A 144 6.69 5.83 -3.43
CA SER A 144 6.88 4.49 -4.00
C SER A 144 6.96 4.46 -5.52
N THR A 145 6.48 5.49 -6.23
CA THR A 145 6.40 5.52 -7.68
C THR A 145 6.86 6.85 -8.26
N SER A 146 7.36 6.83 -9.49
CA SER A 146 7.74 8.03 -10.25
C SER A 146 6.54 8.95 -10.45
N ALA A 147 5.36 8.40 -10.73
CA ALA A 147 4.11 9.16 -10.84
C ALA A 147 3.79 9.94 -9.55
N MET A 148 3.99 9.32 -8.37
CA MET A 148 3.81 10.00 -7.09
C MET A 148 4.89 11.05 -6.85
N ARG A 149 6.15 10.76 -7.21
CA ARG A 149 7.26 11.72 -7.13
C ARG A 149 6.96 12.97 -7.95
N ASP A 150 6.56 12.80 -9.19
CA ASP A 150 6.25 13.92 -10.10
C ASP A 150 5.09 14.75 -9.55
N ARG A 151 4.07 14.10 -9.02
CA ARG A 151 2.95 14.77 -8.36
C ARG A 151 3.40 15.57 -7.13
N LEU A 152 4.26 15.01 -6.27
CA LEU A 152 4.80 15.71 -5.10
C LEU A 152 5.68 16.90 -5.47
N VAL A 153 6.55 16.74 -6.47
CA VAL A 153 7.38 17.83 -7.01
C VAL A 153 6.51 18.94 -7.64
N GLY A 154 5.49 18.54 -8.39
CA GLY A 154 4.54 19.47 -9.03
C GLY A 154 3.74 20.32 -8.04
N LEU A 155 3.61 19.90 -6.77
CA LEU A 155 3.00 20.73 -5.72
C LEU A 155 3.83 21.96 -5.34
N GLY A 156 5.12 22.00 -5.70
CA GLY A 156 6.02 23.12 -5.40
C GLY A 156 6.32 23.31 -3.91
N VAL A 157 5.96 22.33 -3.06
CA VAL A 157 6.17 22.38 -1.60
C VAL A 157 7.60 21.97 -1.22
N TRP A 158 8.14 20.99 -1.95
CA TRP A 158 9.51 20.48 -1.75
C TRP A 158 10.31 20.63 -3.03
N PRO A 159 11.60 21.00 -2.93
CA PRO A 159 12.48 20.91 -4.10
C PRO A 159 12.62 19.44 -4.53
N ALA A 160 12.81 19.21 -5.83
CA ALA A 160 12.90 17.86 -6.39
C ALA A 160 13.98 16.99 -5.71
N SER A 161 15.06 17.60 -5.24
CA SER A 161 16.14 16.93 -4.48
C SER A 161 15.71 16.39 -3.11
N ARG A 162 14.57 16.82 -2.58
CA ARG A 162 14.01 16.34 -1.30
C ARG A 162 12.82 15.39 -1.49
N VAL A 163 12.49 15.03 -2.71
CA VAL A 163 11.45 14.03 -3.02
C VAL A 163 12.13 12.79 -3.59
N VAL A 164 12.27 11.76 -2.78
CA VAL A 164 13.07 10.57 -3.06
C VAL A 164 12.17 9.41 -3.45
N LEU A 165 12.44 8.83 -4.60
CA LEU A 165 11.79 7.60 -5.06
C LEU A 165 12.40 6.40 -4.34
N ALA A 166 11.60 5.72 -3.51
CA ALA A 166 11.98 4.54 -2.75
C ALA A 166 10.88 3.46 -2.91
N PRO A 167 10.87 2.71 -4.01
CA PRO A 167 9.85 1.68 -4.27
C PRO A 167 9.79 0.65 -3.14
N LEU A 168 8.60 0.13 -2.87
CA LEU A 168 8.40 -0.93 -1.87
C LEU A 168 8.96 -2.25 -2.37
N GLY A 169 9.30 -3.15 -1.45
CA GLY A 169 9.87 -4.47 -1.78
C GLY A 169 8.85 -5.60 -1.72
N VAL A 170 9.22 -6.73 -2.32
CA VAL A 170 8.52 -8.01 -2.21
C VAL A 170 9.02 -8.77 -0.99
N CYS A 171 8.13 -9.43 -0.24
CA CYS A 171 8.50 -10.30 0.86
C CYS A 171 8.99 -11.66 0.36
N GLN A 172 9.90 -12.28 1.11
CA GLN A 172 10.55 -13.55 0.75
C GLN A 172 9.59 -14.73 0.59
N GLU A 173 8.39 -14.65 1.14
CA GLU A 173 7.32 -15.64 1.01
C GLU A 173 6.78 -15.68 -0.42
N PHE A 174 6.78 -14.53 -1.11
CA PHE A 174 6.32 -14.40 -2.50
C PHE A 174 7.46 -14.74 -3.47
N LYS A 175 7.46 -15.98 -3.91
CA LYS A 175 8.42 -16.56 -4.88
C LYS A 175 7.73 -17.62 -5.72
N ALA A 176 8.22 -17.88 -6.91
CA ALA A 176 7.64 -18.85 -7.85
C ALA A 176 7.70 -20.30 -7.37
N VAL A 177 8.65 -20.60 -6.46
CA VAL A 177 8.86 -21.95 -5.94
C VAL A 177 8.09 -22.14 -4.63
N GLY A 178 7.36 -23.23 -4.51
CA GLY A 178 6.60 -23.62 -3.34
C GLY A 178 5.25 -24.24 -3.67
N GLU A 179 4.48 -24.55 -2.64
CA GLU A 179 3.13 -25.10 -2.82
C GLU A 179 2.21 -24.13 -3.55
N ARG A 180 1.31 -24.68 -4.36
CA ARG A 180 0.30 -23.95 -5.12
C ARG A 180 -1.08 -24.34 -4.62
N GLU A 181 -1.97 -23.36 -4.55
CA GLU A 181 -3.40 -23.65 -4.37
C GLU A 181 -3.94 -24.31 -5.65
N PRO A 182 -4.56 -25.49 -5.56
CA PRO A 182 -5.10 -26.16 -6.74
C PRO A 182 -6.38 -25.50 -7.25
N GLY A 183 -6.60 -25.56 -8.55
CA GLY A 183 -7.87 -25.16 -9.17
C GLY A 183 -7.72 -24.22 -10.35
N ASN A 184 -8.85 -23.99 -11.03
CA ASN A 184 -8.96 -23.05 -12.15
C ASN A 184 -9.60 -21.76 -11.65
N TYR A 185 -8.76 -20.75 -11.27
CA TYR A 185 -9.28 -19.52 -10.68
C TYR A 185 -8.48 -18.27 -11.06
N LEU A 186 -9.21 -17.16 -11.11
CA LEU A 186 -8.68 -15.81 -11.06
C LEU A 186 -8.54 -15.38 -9.60
N LEU A 187 -7.56 -14.57 -9.29
CA LEU A 187 -7.33 -14.07 -7.95
C LEU A 187 -7.44 -12.54 -7.90
N HIS A 188 -8.16 -12.03 -6.90
CA HIS A 188 -8.10 -10.62 -6.52
C HIS A 188 -7.64 -10.49 -5.07
N VAL A 189 -6.65 -9.62 -4.81
CA VAL A 189 -6.11 -9.37 -3.46
C VAL A 189 -6.36 -7.93 -3.06
N GLY A 190 -7.13 -7.74 -2.00
CA GLY A 190 -7.44 -6.42 -1.47
C GLY A 190 -8.77 -6.34 -0.72
N SER A 191 -9.07 -5.15 -0.19
CA SER A 191 -10.37 -4.86 0.42
C SER A 191 -11.47 -4.69 -0.65
N CYS A 192 -12.74 -4.81 -0.24
CA CYS A 192 -13.89 -4.64 -1.14
C CYS A 192 -14.45 -3.20 -1.16
N VAL A 193 -13.60 -2.19 -0.87
CA VAL A 193 -13.99 -0.77 -0.93
C VAL A 193 -14.19 -0.29 -2.37
N ALA A 194 -14.95 0.80 -2.55
CA ALA A 194 -15.37 1.30 -3.86
C ALA A 194 -14.20 1.43 -4.86
N ARG A 195 -13.07 2.03 -4.45
CA ARG A 195 -11.91 2.23 -5.34
C ARG A 195 -11.28 0.95 -5.89
N LYS A 196 -11.57 -0.22 -5.30
CA LYS A 196 -11.12 -1.54 -5.78
C LYS A 196 -12.06 -2.16 -6.83
N ARG A 197 -13.16 -1.46 -7.15
CA ARG A 197 -14.07 -1.79 -8.25
C ARG A 197 -14.52 -3.24 -8.29
N MET A 198 -14.99 -3.74 -7.13
CA MET A 198 -15.50 -5.12 -7.04
C MET A 198 -16.67 -5.39 -7.99
N VAL A 199 -17.45 -4.36 -8.31
CA VAL A 199 -18.56 -4.48 -9.28
C VAL A 199 -17.99 -4.85 -10.64
N ASP A 200 -16.99 -4.12 -11.14
CA ASP A 200 -16.36 -4.41 -12.43
C ASP A 200 -15.69 -5.80 -12.44
N LEU A 201 -15.02 -6.16 -11.34
CA LEU A 201 -14.41 -7.49 -11.24
C LEU A 201 -15.43 -8.62 -11.41
N LEU A 202 -16.63 -8.46 -10.84
CA LEU A 202 -17.70 -9.45 -10.97
C LEU A 202 -18.30 -9.48 -12.39
N GLU A 203 -18.45 -8.31 -13.04
CA GLU A 203 -18.89 -8.24 -14.44
C GLU A 203 -17.83 -8.85 -15.38
N ILE A 204 -16.54 -8.57 -15.16
CA ILE A 204 -15.43 -9.18 -15.90
C ILE A 204 -15.46 -10.72 -15.73
N LEU A 205 -15.63 -11.21 -14.49
CA LEU A 205 -15.73 -12.64 -14.23
C LEU A 205 -16.88 -13.26 -15.02
N ALA A 206 -18.05 -12.61 -15.08
CA ALA A 206 -19.20 -13.12 -15.84
C ALA A 206 -18.84 -13.28 -17.33
N LEU A 207 -18.21 -12.28 -17.95
CA LEU A 207 -17.77 -12.34 -19.35
C LEU A 207 -16.70 -13.42 -19.60
N VAL A 208 -15.73 -13.57 -18.70
CA VAL A 208 -14.71 -14.62 -18.82
C VAL A 208 -15.36 -16.01 -18.72
N ARG A 209 -16.36 -16.19 -17.86
CA ARG A 209 -17.07 -17.46 -17.70
C ARG A 209 -17.93 -17.87 -18.91
N GLU A 210 -18.31 -16.95 -19.77
CA GLU A 210 -18.92 -17.29 -21.06
C GLU A 210 -17.97 -18.12 -21.94
N ARG A 211 -16.64 -17.90 -21.80
CA ARG A 211 -15.59 -18.59 -22.57
C ARG A 211 -14.94 -19.74 -21.79
N VAL A 212 -14.86 -19.63 -20.46
CA VAL A 212 -14.26 -20.62 -19.54
C VAL A 212 -15.23 -20.88 -18.38
N PRO A 213 -16.28 -21.73 -18.58
CA PRO A 213 -17.41 -21.88 -17.64
C PRO A 213 -17.03 -22.34 -16.23
N ASP A 214 -15.93 -23.08 -16.06
CA ASP A 214 -15.45 -23.64 -14.80
C ASP A 214 -14.50 -22.72 -14.03
N ILE A 215 -14.11 -21.56 -14.60
CA ILE A 215 -13.23 -20.64 -13.92
C ILE A 215 -13.93 -19.97 -12.74
N ARG A 216 -13.23 -19.84 -11.63
CA ARG A 216 -13.73 -19.22 -10.39
C ARG A 216 -12.98 -17.93 -10.09
N LEU A 217 -13.49 -17.13 -9.17
CA LEU A 217 -12.79 -16.00 -8.56
C LEU A 217 -12.53 -16.29 -7.09
N ILE A 218 -11.29 -16.22 -6.66
CA ILE A 218 -10.93 -16.12 -5.24
C ILE A 218 -10.67 -14.65 -4.93
N GLN A 219 -11.47 -14.09 -4.00
CA GLN A 219 -11.27 -12.75 -3.48
C GLN A 219 -10.62 -12.86 -2.10
N ALA A 220 -9.38 -12.37 -1.95
CA ALA A 220 -8.59 -12.42 -0.74
C ALA A 220 -8.53 -11.06 -0.03
N GLY A 221 -8.91 -11.01 1.26
CA GLY A 221 -8.69 -9.88 2.15
C GLY A 221 -9.92 -9.05 2.52
N GLY A 222 -10.92 -8.90 1.65
CA GLY A 222 -12.12 -8.10 1.93
C GLY A 222 -13.36 -8.94 2.25
N THR A 223 -14.46 -8.25 2.59
CA THR A 223 -15.81 -8.81 2.66
C THR A 223 -16.70 -8.02 1.72
N PHE A 224 -17.48 -8.71 0.90
CA PHE A 224 -18.44 -8.08 -0.01
C PHE A 224 -19.47 -7.27 0.75
N THR A 225 -19.78 -6.11 0.20
CA THR A 225 -20.92 -5.31 0.67
C THR A 225 -22.24 -6.01 0.29
N PRO A 226 -23.36 -5.66 0.92
CA PRO A 226 -24.67 -6.20 0.53
C PRO A 226 -25.02 -5.96 -0.95
N GLU A 227 -24.54 -4.86 -1.52
CA GLU A 227 -24.70 -4.54 -2.94
C GLU A 227 -23.90 -5.49 -3.83
N GLN A 228 -22.63 -5.73 -3.49
CA GLN A 228 -21.78 -6.68 -4.21
C GLN A 228 -22.32 -8.11 -4.10
N GLN A 229 -22.86 -8.50 -2.95
CA GLN A 229 -23.53 -9.82 -2.77
C GLN A 229 -24.77 -9.96 -3.67
N ARG A 230 -25.58 -8.89 -3.77
CA ARG A 230 -26.74 -8.88 -4.69
C ARG A 230 -26.30 -8.99 -6.15
N LEU A 231 -25.18 -8.38 -6.52
CA LEU A 231 -24.61 -8.51 -7.86
C LEU A 231 -24.15 -9.92 -8.16
N VAL A 232 -23.46 -10.59 -7.21
CA VAL A 232 -23.09 -12.02 -7.34
C VAL A 232 -24.33 -12.88 -7.64
N ALA A 233 -25.44 -12.63 -6.94
CA ALA A 233 -26.69 -13.36 -7.17
C ALA A 233 -27.30 -13.04 -8.55
N ARG A 234 -27.33 -11.77 -8.95
CA ARG A 234 -27.86 -11.32 -10.25
C ARG A 234 -27.10 -11.89 -11.44
N LEU A 235 -25.78 -12.03 -11.31
CA LEU A 235 -24.90 -12.58 -12.34
C LEU A 235 -24.78 -14.12 -12.26
N ASN A 236 -25.52 -14.79 -11.37
CA ASN A 236 -25.45 -16.25 -11.16
C ASN A 236 -24.04 -16.76 -10.81
N LEU A 237 -23.25 -15.97 -10.04
CA LEU A 237 -21.87 -16.27 -9.70
C LEU A 237 -21.69 -16.92 -8.31
N GLN A 238 -22.78 -17.34 -7.62
CA GLN A 238 -22.72 -17.84 -6.23
C GLN A 238 -21.77 -19.05 -6.07
N HIS A 239 -21.67 -19.90 -7.08
CA HIS A 239 -20.79 -21.07 -7.10
C HIS A 239 -19.41 -20.79 -7.71
N ALA A 240 -19.22 -19.58 -8.27
CA ALA A 240 -17.98 -19.17 -8.95
C ALA A 240 -17.12 -18.19 -8.12
N VAL A 241 -17.63 -17.69 -7.00
CA VAL A 241 -16.91 -16.69 -6.18
C VAL A 241 -16.68 -17.23 -4.78
N GLU A 242 -15.43 -17.20 -4.36
CA GLU A 242 -14.99 -17.59 -3.01
C GLU A 242 -14.30 -16.40 -2.33
N GLN A 243 -14.67 -16.11 -1.08
CA GLN A 243 -13.99 -15.09 -0.27
C GLN A 243 -13.11 -15.73 0.78
N ARG A 244 -11.81 -15.36 0.82
CA ARG A 244 -10.85 -15.79 1.82
C ARG A 244 -10.35 -14.63 2.64
N ARG A 245 -10.26 -14.78 3.96
CA ARG A 245 -9.86 -13.75 4.90
C ARG A 245 -8.86 -14.28 5.91
N ASN A 246 -8.17 -13.36 6.59
CA ASN A 246 -7.19 -13.68 7.64
C ASN A 246 -6.08 -14.62 7.14
N LEU A 247 -5.69 -14.46 5.89
CA LEU A 247 -4.64 -15.25 5.27
C LEU A 247 -3.27 -14.81 5.81
N THR A 248 -2.40 -15.79 6.04
CA THR A 248 -0.98 -15.54 6.24
C THR A 248 -0.32 -15.15 4.90
N ARG A 249 0.92 -14.65 4.93
CA ARG A 249 1.67 -14.38 3.71
C ARG A 249 1.94 -15.67 2.91
N ASP A 250 2.19 -16.78 3.61
CA ASP A 250 2.38 -18.08 2.96
C ASP A 250 1.10 -18.56 2.26
N ASP A 251 -0.08 -18.42 2.91
CA ASP A 251 -1.36 -18.75 2.28
C ASP A 251 -1.59 -17.90 1.02
N LEU A 252 -1.29 -16.60 1.12
CA LEU A 252 -1.43 -15.69 -0.01
C LEU A 252 -0.45 -16.03 -1.14
N ALA A 253 0.79 -16.39 -0.80
CA ALA A 253 1.78 -16.83 -1.78
C ALA A 253 1.34 -18.12 -2.50
N ARG A 254 0.72 -19.07 -1.79
CA ARG A 254 0.11 -20.27 -2.40
C ARG A 254 -0.99 -19.91 -3.38
N LEU A 255 -1.84 -18.94 -3.03
CA LEU A 255 -2.88 -18.43 -3.93
C LEU A 255 -2.29 -17.75 -5.16
N TYR A 256 -1.29 -16.89 -5.00
CA TYR A 256 -0.63 -16.28 -6.16
C TYR A 256 -0.02 -17.33 -7.10
N ARG A 257 0.72 -18.31 -6.57
CA ARG A 257 1.34 -19.36 -7.37
C ARG A 257 0.35 -20.26 -8.11
N GLY A 258 -0.86 -20.42 -7.59
CA GLY A 258 -1.90 -21.25 -8.18
C GLY A 258 -2.86 -20.49 -9.11
N ALA A 259 -2.88 -19.16 -9.04
CA ALA A 259 -3.78 -18.35 -9.84
C ALA A 259 -3.47 -18.43 -11.34
N ARG A 260 -4.52 -18.53 -12.15
CA ARG A 260 -4.40 -18.42 -13.61
C ARG A 260 -4.08 -17.00 -14.07
N ALA A 261 -4.67 -16.02 -13.38
CA ALA A 261 -4.32 -14.61 -13.48
C ALA A 261 -4.73 -13.89 -12.20
N VAL A 262 -4.03 -12.77 -11.91
CA VAL A 262 -4.35 -11.86 -10.79
C VAL A 262 -4.92 -10.58 -11.36
N LEU A 263 -6.11 -10.17 -10.89
CA LEU A 263 -6.84 -9.03 -11.42
C LEU A 263 -6.88 -7.87 -10.42
N LEU A 264 -6.49 -6.67 -10.88
CA LEU A 264 -6.52 -5.43 -10.07
C LEU A 264 -7.25 -4.30 -10.82
N PRO A 265 -8.59 -4.31 -10.86
CA PRO A 265 -9.38 -3.30 -11.60
C PRO A 265 -9.60 -2.00 -10.81
N SER A 266 -8.59 -1.52 -10.11
CA SER A 266 -8.70 -0.38 -9.18
C SER A 266 -8.82 0.98 -9.89
N ASP A 267 -9.53 1.93 -9.28
CA ASP A 267 -9.55 3.34 -9.71
C ASP A 267 -8.25 4.08 -9.33
N SER A 268 -7.64 3.67 -8.22
CA SER A 268 -6.41 4.30 -7.73
C SER A 268 -5.63 3.35 -6.82
N GLU A 269 -4.30 3.42 -6.93
CA GLU A 269 -3.35 2.68 -6.10
C GLU A 269 -2.18 3.58 -5.70
N GLY A 270 -1.66 3.35 -4.51
CA GLY A 270 -0.45 4.03 -4.06
C GLY A 270 0.81 3.46 -4.68
N PHE A 271 0.88 2.12 -4.83
CA PHE A 271 1.99 1.41 -5.44
C PHE A 271 1.53 0.19 -6.26
N GLY A 272 0.77 -0.71 -5.66
CA GLY A 272 0.38 -1.97 -6.30
C GLY A 272 1.17 -3.16 -5.78
N LEU A 273 1.36 -3.29 -4.45
CA LEU A 273 1.99 -4.46 -3.84
C LEU A 273 1.46 -5.79 -4.42
N PRO A 274 0.13 -5.99 -4.60
CA PRO A 274 -0.37 -7.24 -5.17
C PRO A 274 0.15 -7.54 -6.59
N VAL A 275 0.53 -6.51 -7.37
CA VAL A 275 1.11 -6.70 -8.71
C VAL A 275 2.50 -7.33 -8.59
N ILE A 276 3.40 -6.70 -7.82
CA ILE A 276 4.77 -7.22 -7.69
C ILE A 276 4.83 -8.55 -6.94
N GLU A 277 3.92 -8.79 -5.98
CA GLU A 277 3.79 -10.06 -5.26
C GLU A 277 3.34 -11.18 -6.20
N ALA A 278 2.36 -10.92 -7.07
CA ALA A 278 1.88 -11.86 -8.06
C ALA A 278 2.98 -12.20 -9.08
N LEU A 279 3.65 -11.19 -9.63
CA LEU A 279 4.77 -11.37 -10.57
C LEU A 279 5.92 -12.17 -9.93
N ALA A 280 6.26 -11.89 -8.67
CA ALA A 280 7.29 -12.64 -7.93
C ALA A 280 6.90 -14.11 -7.70
N CYS A 281 5.60 -14.41 -7.64
CA CYS A 281 5.07 -15.77 -7.58
C CYS A 281 4.94 -16.44 -8.96
N GLY A 282 5.27 -15.75 -10.04
CA GLY A 282 5.16 -16.23 -11.42
C GLY A 282 3.73 -16.22 -11.96
N ALA A 283 2.81 -15.47 -11.35
CA ALA A 283 1.43 -15.34 -11.81
C ALA A 283 1.29 -14.23 -12.86
N ALA A 284 0.43 -14.48 -13.86
CA ALA A 284 0.01 -13.44 -14.80
C ALA A 284 -0.78 -12.34 -14.08
N VAL A 285 -0.60 -11.08 -14.50
CA VAL A 285 -1.29 -9.93 -13.92
C VAL A 285 -2.01 -9.14 -15.00
N VAL A 286 -3.29 -8.85 -14.75
CA VAL A 286 -4.09 -7.86 -15.50
C VAL A 286 -4.51 -6.77 -14.53
N ALA A 287 -4.14 -5.54 -14.81
CA ALA A 287 -4.34 -4.40 -13.92
C ALA A 287 -4.93 -3.20 -14.65
N SER A 288 -5.56 -2.29 -13.91
CA SER A 288 -6.02 -1.02 -14.47
C SER A 288 -4.86 -0.23 -15.09
N ASP A 289 -5.13 0.45 -16.17
CA ASP A 289 -4.20 1.35 -16.83
C ASP A 289 -4.02 2.64 -16.02
N LEU A 290 -3.29 2.52 -14.92
CA LEU A 290 -2.92 3.62 -14.02
C LEU A 290 -1.40 3.78 -14.02
N PRO A 291 -0.87 5.03 -13.95
CA PRO A 291 0.58 5.27 -13.93
C PRO A 291 1.31 4.46 -12.85
N THR A 292 0.74 4.35 -11.65
CA THR A 292 1.30 3.59 -10.54
C THR A 292 1.34 2.08 -10.80
N LEU A 293 0.30 1.52 -11.45
CA LEU A 293 0.23 0.10 -11.79
C LEU A 293 1.08 -0.24 -13.02
N ARG A 294 1.20 0.69 -13.97
CA ARG A 294 2.16 0.56 -15.08
C ARG A 294 3.60 0.49 -14.58
N GLU A 295 3.95 1.29 -13.58
CA GLU A 295 5.29 1.24 -12.98
C GLU A 295 5.51 -0.07 -12.19
N ALA A 296 4.54 -0.48 -11.35
CA ALA A 296 4.63 -1.71 -10.58
C ALA A 296 4.63 -2.97 -11.45
N GLY A 297 3.90 -2.98 -12.56
CA GLY A 297 3.78 -4.13 -13.46
C GLY A 297 4.79 -4.14 -14.61
N GLY A 298 5.30 -2.95 -14.98
CA GLY A 298 6.18 -2.79 -16.14
C GLY A 298 5.59 -3.40 -17.41
N GLY A 299 6.44 -3.99 -18.23
CA GLY A 299 6.05 -4.77 -19.40
C GLY A 299 5.55 -6.19 -19.08
N ALA A 300 5.62 -6.61 -17.81
CA ALA A 300 5.26 -7.97 -17.40
C ALA A 300 3.76 -8.10 -17.04
N ALA A 301 3.07 -7.00 -16.74
CA ALA A 301 1.63 -6.97 -16.54
C ALA A 301 0.89 -6.45 -17.77
N ARG A 302 -0.36 -6.89 -17.94
CA ARG A 302 -1.30 -6.33 -18.92
C ARG A 302 -2.07 -5.19 -18.28
N HIS A 303 -2.31 -4.12 -19.06
CA HIS A 303 -2.98 -2.92 -18.55
C HIS A 303 -4.21 -2.58 -19.40
N VAL A 304 -5.36 -2.45 -18.74
CA VAL A 304 -6.66 -2.22 -19.38
C VAL A 304 -7.34 -1.00 -18.79
N GLY A 305 -8.06 -0.25 -19.62
CA GLY A 305 -8.83 0.91 -19.17
C GLY A 305 -9.82 0.57 -18.04
N VAL A 306 -9.94 1.48 -17.07
CA VAL A 306 -10.92 1.32 -15.99
C VAL A 306 -12.33 1.31 -16.57
N GLY A 307 -13.13 0.27 -16.25
CA GLY A 307 -14.50 0.11 -16.73
C GLY A 307 -14.66 -0.51 -18.12
N ASP A 308 -13.58 -0.83 -18.82
CA ASP A 308 -13.61 -1.55 -20.10
C ASP A 308 -13.72 -3.07 -19.85
N HIS A 309 -14.90 -3.54 -19.44
CA HIS A 309 -15.10 -4.93 -19.05
C HIS A 309 -14.79 -5.93 -20.19
N ALA A 310 -15.09 -5.56 -21.45
CA ALA A 310 -14.81 -6.41 -22.60
C ALA A 310 -13.30 -6.53 -22.85
N GLY A 311 -12.55 -5.41 -22.84
CA GLY A 311 -11.11 -5.41 -22.95
C GLY A 311 -10.44 -6.17 -21.81
N TRP A 312 -10.98 -6.10 -20.57
CA TRP A 312 -10.51 -6.91 -19.45
C TRP A 312 -10.70 -8.40 -19.69
N ALA A 313 -11.88 -8.81 -20.18
CA ALA A 313 -12.14 -10.22 -20.47
C ALA A 313 -11.22 -10.74 -21.58
N ASP A 314 -10.97 -9.94 -22.62
CA ASP A 314 -10.07 -10.29 -23.72
C ASP A 314 -8.62 -10.43 -23.25
N GLU A 315 -8.12 -9.51 -22.42
CA GLU A 315 -6.76 -9.60 -21.86
C GLU A 315 -6.62 -10.77 -20.87
N VAL A 316 -7.67 -11.07 -20.08
CA VAL A 316 -7.66 -12.28 -19.25
C VAL A 316 -7.54 -13.53 -20.13
N MET A 317 -8.31 -13.64 -21.22
CA MET A 317 -8.19 -14.78 -22.14
C MET A 317 -6.79 -14.84 -22.77
N SER A 318 -6.24 -13.72 -23.20
CA SER A 318 -4.89 -13.64 -23.76
C SER A 318 -3.83 -14.22 -22.81
N VAL A 319 -3.87 -13.83 -21.52
CA VAL A 319 -2.88 -14.34 -20.53
C VAL A 319 -3.15 -15.78 -20.11
N LEU A 320 -4.40 -16.25 -20.19
CA LEU A 320 -4.73 -17.67 -19.95
C LEU A 320 -4.14 -18.58 -21.03
N ASP A 321 -4.06 -18.10 -22.26
CA ASP A 321 -3.54 -18.83 -23.39
C ASP A 321 -2.01 -18.74 -23.49
N HIS A 322 -1.47 -17.56 -23.28
CA HIS A 322 -0.03 -17.28 -23.46
C HIS A 322 0.50 -16.34 -22.37
N TYR A 323 1.23 -16.88 -21.42
CA TYR A 323 1.95 -16.12 -20.41
C TYR A 323 3.31 -16.72 -20.13
N ASP A 324 4.36 -15.89 -20.26
CA ASP A 324 5.72 -16.24 -19.84
C ASP A 324 5.99 -15.64 -18.44
N PRO A 325 6.12 -16.45 -17.38
CA PRO A 325 6.38 -15.95 -16.04
C PRO A 325 7.77 -15.33 -15.88
N GLN A 326 8.74 -15.61 -16.75
CA GLN A 326 10.12 -15.15 -16.57
C GLN A 326 10.22 -13.63 -16.59
N CYS A 327 9.52 -12.96 -17.50
CA CYS A 327 9.46 -11.49 -17.56
C CYS A 327 8.94 -10.90 -16.23
N GLY A 328 7.93 -11.52 -15.63
CA GLY A 328 7.37 -11.13 -14.33
C GLY A 328 8.36 -11.33 -13.19
N LEU A 329 9.05 -12.46 -13.16
CA LEU A 329 10.06 -12.78 -12.14
C LEU A 329 11.23 -11.79 -12.19
N ASP A 330 11.74 -11.50 -13.37
CA ASP A 330 12.86 -10.56 -13.58
C ASP A 330 12.45 -9.13 -13.17
N HIS A 331 11.24 -8.71 -13.51
CA HIS A 331 10.71 -7.41 -13.12
C HIS A 331 10.54 -7.31 -11.61
N ALA A 332 9.87 -8.27 -10.97
CA ALA A 332 9.63 -8.29 -9.53
C ALA A 332 10.93 -8.38 -8.71
N GLY A 333 11.97 -9.04 -9.25
CA GLY A 333 13.28 -9.16 -8.63
C GLY A 333 13.98 -7.83 -8.35
N GLN A 334 13.58 -6.74 -9.01
CA GLN A 334 14.10 -5.39 -8.78
C GLN A 334 13.55 -4.74 -7.51
N TYR A 335 12.42 -5.24 -6.97
CA TYR A 335 11.71 -4.70 -5.82
C TYR A 335 12.08 -5.47 -4.56
N THR A 336 13.13 -5.03 -3.86
CA THR A 336 13.56 -5.65 -2.61
C THR A 336 13.45 -4.69 -1.42
N TRP A 337 13.12 -5.22 -0.24
CA TRP A 337 13.09 -4.41 0.98
C TRP A 337 14.47 -3.91 1.40
N SER A 338 15.55 -4.63 1.05
CA SER A 338 16.92 -4.16 1.28
C SER A 338 17.20 -2.91 0.45
N ARG A 339 16.86 -2.94 -0.85
CA ARG A 339 17.03 -1.77 -1.73
C ARG A 339 16.20 -0.58 -1.26
N HIS A 340 14.95 -0.83 -0.85
CA HIS A 340 14.09 0.19 -0.24
C HIS A 340 14.74 0.86 0.98
N ALA A 341 15.26 0.05 1.91
CA ALA A 341 15.91 0.53 3.11
C ALA A 341 17.23 1.28 2.82
N GLU A 342 18.03 0.79 1.87
CA GLU A 342 19.26 1.46 1.41
C GLU A 342 18.97 2.85 0.85
N ILE A 343 18.01 2.99 -0.07
CA ILE A 343 17.63 4.29 -0.65
C ILE A 343 17.23 5.28 0.44
N ILE A 344 16.47 4.83 1.43
CA ILE A 344 16.03 5.69 2.54
C ILE A 344 17.21 6.08 3.41
N ALA A 345 18.12 5.14 3.73
CA ALA A 345 19.30 5.40 4.54
C ALA A 345 20.28 6.36 3.85
N ASP A 346 20.51 6.19 2.55
CA ASP A 346 21.37 7.06 1.74
C ASP A 346 20.84 8.49 1.71
N ALA A 347 19.54 8.69 1.51
CA ALA A 347 18.92 10.00 1.53
C ALA A 347 19.11 10.73 2.89
N TYR A 348 19.07 10.01 4.00
CA TYR A 348 19.39 10.60 5.31
C TYR A 348 20.87 10.91 5.47
N SER A 349 21.76 10.11 4.89
CA SER A 349 23.21 10.34 4.93
C SER A 349 23.57 11.61 4.15
N GLU A 350 22.96 11.84 3.00
CA GLU A 350 23.12 13.06 2.20
C GLU A 350 22.66 14.32 2.93
N LEU A 351 21.53 14.24 3.67
CA LEU A 351 21.07 15.35 4.51
C LEU A 351 22.05 15.73 5.61
N HIS A 352 22.92 14.80 6.02
CA HIS A 352 23.92 15.06 7.06
C HIS A 352 25.18 15.74 6.50
N THR A 353 25.54 15.44 5.26
CA THR A 353 26.75 15.96 4.60
C THR A 353 26.56 17.38 4.09
N THR A 354 25.33 17.82 3.89
CA THR A 354 24.99 19.14 3.35
C THR A 354 24.81 20.23 4.44
N ARG A 355 25.06 19.89 5.71
CA ARG A 355 25.04 20.78 6.88
C ARG A 355 26.45 20.99 7.47
#